data_e0a66f71404bad14251cc049ef888052
#
_entry.id   e0a66f71404bad14251cc049ef888052
#
_cell.length_a   1.000
_cell.length_b   1.000
_cell.length_c   1.000
_cell.angle_alpha   90.00
_cell.angle_beta   90.00
_cell.angle_gamma   90.00
#
_symmetry.space_group_name_H-M   'P 1'
#
loop_
_entity.id
_entity.type
_entity.pdbx_description
1 polymer ?
#
loop_
_entity_poly.entity_id
_entity_poly.type
_entity_poly.pdbx_seq_one_letter_code
_entity_poly.pdbx_strand_id
1 'polypeptide(L)'
;VTVQPTVSYRFNEQLSIGFGPTINRIDGQLESAALNRTSPGTADGRVKVKGDDTALGFNAGVLYEFSPQTRAGITYHSKVKYTLEGDTKLSGAGFAGATGKYDASLDLDTPESVDVSLTHELNDQWTLYAGAMWTRWSRFEAIIIENEGIPAPLQGSLAPIVEDQDWRDTWSYALGAAYKLNREWTLRTGLAFDQSPTNNVDRSPRIPTGDRT
;
A
#
# COMPACT_ATOMS: atom_id res chain seq x y z
N VAL A 1 -0.49 5.48 -9.69
CA VAL A 1 0.63 6.27 -10.25
C VAL A 1 0.98 7.39 -9.28
N THR A 2 2.27 7.60 -8.99
CA THR A 2 2.74 8.69 -8.13
C THR A 2 3.71 9.57 -8.90
N VAL A 3 3.50 10.88 -8.83
CA VAL A 3 4.44 11.91 -9.30
C VAL A 3 4.99 12.63 -8.08
N GLN A 4 6.33 12.69 -7.97
CA GLN A 4 7.01 13.24 -6.80
C GLN A 4 8.16 14.17 -7.23
N PRO A 5 7.92 15.47 -7.40
CA PRO A 5 9.01 16.44 -7.47
C PRO A 5 9.70 16.51 -6.10
N THR A 6 11.03 16.47 -6.09
CA THR A 6 11.80 16.48 -4.84
C THR A 6 12.86 17.55 -4.90
N VAL A 7 12.98 18.31 -3.80
CA VAL A 7 14.06 19.28 -3.58
C VAL A 7 14.92 18.77 -2.44
N SER A 8 16.23 18.84 -2.64
CA SER A 8 17.21 18.51 -1.60
C SER A 8 18.16 19.68 -1.38
N TYR A 9 18.59 19.81 -0.12
CA TYR A 9 19.53 20.83 0.26
C TYR A 9 20.58 20.24 1.21
N ARG A 10 21.85 20.53 0.90
CA ARG A 10 23.00 20.12 1.72
C ARG A 10 23.43 21.30 2.58
N PHE A 11 23.24 21.19 3.89
CA PHE A 11 23.59 22.24 4.84
C PHE A 11 25.11 22.35 5.08
N ASN A 12 25.78 21.22 5.12
CA ASN A 12 27.22 21.10 5.31
C ASN A 12 27.71 19.77 4.73
N GLU A 13 28.98 19.42 4.97
CA GLU A 13 29.56 18.17 4.45
C GLU A 13 28.88 16.91 5.01
N GLN A 14 28.20 17.02 6.15
CA GLN A 14 27.61 15.88 6.84
C GLN A 14 26.09 15.79 6.70
N LEU A 15 25.38 16.92 6.60
CA LEU A 15 23.92 16.95 6.71
C LEU A 15 23.26 17.40 5.42
N SER A 16 22.38 16.54 4.90
CA SER A 16 21.49 16.86 3.80
C SER A 16 20.05 16.56 4.19
N ILE A 17 19.12 17.38 3.71
CA ILE A 17 17.68 17.14 3.85
C ILE A 17 17.03 17.12 2.48
N GLY A 18 15.92 16.41 2.39
CA GLY A 18 15.08 16.37 1.19
C GLY A 18 13.60 16.47 1.55
N PHE A 19 12.85 17.09 0.69
CA PHE A 19 11.40 17.16 0.78
C PHE A 19 10.77 17.07 -0.61
N GLY A 20 9.68 16.34 -0.73
CA GLY A 20 8.94 16.21 -1.98
C GLY A 20 7.46 16.02 -1.72
N PRO A 21 6.58 16.92 -2.20
CA PRO A 21 5.17 16.63 -2.29
C PRO A 21 4.93 15.46 -3.24
N THR A 22 3.89 14.68 -3.01
CA THR A 22 3.48 13.60 -3.89
C THR A 22 2.05 13.83 -4.38
N ILE A 23 1.85 13.60 -5.67
CA ILE A 23 0.53 13.55 -6.31
C ILE A 23 0.29 12.08 -6.65
N ASN A 24 -0.69 11.49 -5.98
CA ASN A 24 -0.91 10.05 -6.02
C ASN A 24 -2.27 9.78 -6.66
N ARG A 25 -2.30 9.01 -7.76
CA ARG A 25 -3.53 8.53 -8.38
C ARG A 25 -3.68 7.05 -8.14
N ILE A 26 -4.83 6.67 -7.62
CA ILE A 26 -5.27 5.28 -7.45
C ILE A 26 -6.46 4.99 -8.36
N ASP A 27 -6.53 3.75 -8.84
CA ASP A 27 -7.61 3.22 -9.68
C ASP A 27 -7.90 1.83 -9.10
N GLY A 28 -9.08 1.64 -8.55
CA GLY A 28 -9.47 0.44 -7.83
C GLY A 28 -10.61 -0.30 -8.53
N GLN A 29 -10.53 -1.62 -8.57
CA GLN A 29 -11.62 -2.47 -8.99
C GLN A 29 -11.72 -3.70 -8.09
N LEU A 30 -12.91 -3.92 -7.53
CA LEU A 30 -13.27 -5.12 -6.79
C LEU A 30 -14.40 -5.84 -7.52
N GLU A 31 -14.30 -7.16 -7.59
CA GLU A 31 -15.33 -7.99 -8.22
C GLU A 31 -15.58 -9.23 -7.36
N SER A 32 -16.84 -9.55 -7.10
CA SER A 32 -17.24 -10.75 -6.40
C SER A 32 -18.50 -11.37 -7.00
N ALA A 33 -18.59 -12.70 -6.92
CA ALA A 33 -19.82 -13.43 -7.20
C ALA A 33 -20.78 -13.30 -6.02
N ALA A 34 -22.07 -13.10 -6.31
CA ALA A 34 -23.13 -13.11 -5.32
C ALA A 34 -24.02 -14.31 -5.56
N LEU A 35 -24.13 -15.18 -4.54
CA LEU A 35 -24.90 -16.41 -4.64
C LEU A 35 -26.36 -16.11 -5.00
N ASN A 36 -26.88 -16.77 -6.05
CA ASN A 36 -28.28 -16.68 -6.40
C ASN A 36 -29.15 -17.55 -5.47
N ARG A 37 -29.65 -16.93 -4.40
CA ARG A 37 -30.53 -17.62 -3.43
C ARG A 37 -31.96 -17.77 -3.87
N THR A 38 -32.38 -17.05 -4.92
CA THR A 38 -33.80 -17.06 -5.40
C THR A 38 -34.08 -18.18 -6.37
N SER A 39 -33.09 -18.70 -7.06
CA SER A 39 -33.21 -19.77 -8.02
C SER A 39 -32.00 -20.71 -7.98
N PRO A 40 -31.96 -21.68 -7.03
CA PRO A 40 -30.87 -22.65 -6.95
C PRO A 40 -30.66 -23.38 -8.29
N GLY A 41 -29.37 -23.43 -8.73
CA GLY A 41 -29.00 -24.05 -10.01
C GLY A 41 -28.99 -23.11 -11.22
N THR A 42 -29.33 -21.83 -11.05
CA THR A 42 -29.07 -20.78 -12.03
C THR A 42 -27.78 -20.04 -11.77
N ALA A 43 -27.27 -19.30 -12.77
CA ALA A 43 -26.01 -18.57 -12.63
C ALA A 43 -26.07 -17.54 -11.49
N ASP A 44 -24.97 -17.41 -10.79
CA ASP A 44 -24.76 -16.41 -9.73
C ASP A 44 -24.84 -14.98 -10.27
N GLY A 45 -25.13 -14.05 -9.36
CA GLY A 45 -24.99 -12.63 -9.62
C GLY A 45 -23.53 -12.20 -9.56
N ARG A 46 -23.24 -11.00 -10.04
CA ARG A 46 -21.92 -10.37 -10.00
C ARG A 46 -22.05 -8.96 -9.48
N VAL A 47 -21.25 -8.67 -8.48
CA VAL A 47 -21.03 -7.32 -7.93
C VAL A 47 -19.66 -6.85 -8.39
N LYS A 48 -19.60 -5.72 -9.09
CA LYS A 48 -18.36 -5.11 -9.54
C LYS A 48 -18.33 -3.66 -9.11
N VAL A 49 -17.37 -3.31 -8.29
CA VAL A 49 -17.13 -1.95 -7.80
C VAL A 49 -15.91 -1.40 -8.50
N LYS A 50 -15.99 -0.16 -8.94
CA LYS A 50 -14.86 0.61 -9.49
C LYS A 50 -14.87 1.99 -8.89
N GLY A 51 -13.68 2.56 -8.70
CA GLY A 51 -13.52 3.94 -8.29
C GLY A 51 -12.09 4.39 -8.51
N ASP A 52 -11.90 5.69 -8.65
CA ASP A 52 -10.59 6.29 -8.74
C ASP A 52 -10.54 7.60 -7.95
N ASP A 53 -9.33 7.99 -7.57
CA ASP A 53 -9.07 9.26 -6.91
C ASP A 53 -7.63 9.72 -7.11
N THR A 54 -7.42 11.03 -6.93
CA THR A 54 -6.10 11.66 -6.94
C THR A 54 -5.90 12.47 -5.68
N ALA A 55 -4.99 12.04 -4.83
CA ALA A 55 -4.75 12.61 -3.52
C ALA A 55 -3.29 13.06 -3.33
N LEU A 56 -3.09 13.98 -2.38
CA LEU A 56 -1.79 14.55 -2.08
C LEU A 56 -1.17 13.89 -0.85
N GLY A 57 0.14 13.74 -0.91
CA GLY A 57 0.99 13.35 0.20
C GLY A 57 2.33 14.07 0.15
N PHE A 58 3.26 13.67 0.98
CA PHE A 58 4.64 14.18 0.94
C PHE A 58 5.63 13.16 1.49
N ASN A 59 6.89 13.33 1.08
CA ASN A 59 8.03 12.63 1.65
C ASN A 59 9.03 13.65 2.19
N ALA A 60 9.64 13.32 3.32
CA ALA A 60 10.70 14.12 3.91
C ALA A 60 11.84 13.19 4.37
N GLY A 61 13.07 13.60 4.13
CA GLY A 61 14.22 12.77 4.46
C GLY A 61 15.41 13.57 4.96
N VAL A 62 16.23 12.90 5.76
CA VAL A 62 17.50 13.38 6.27
C VAL A 62 18.57 12.36 5.96
N LEU A 63 19.71 12.81 5.43
CA LEU A 63 20.90 12.01 5.25
C LEU A 63 22.02 12.63 6.10
N TYR A 64 22.65 11.81 6.92
CA TYR A 64 23.78 12.20 7.74
C TYR A 64 25.02 11.34 7.44
N GLU A 65 26.12 12.01 7.09
CA GLU A 65 27.43 11.41 6.82
C GLU A 65 28.30 11.50 8.07
N PHE A 66 28.40 10.42 8.84
CA PHE A 66 29.23 10.35 10.07
C PHE A 66 30.72 10.44 9.75
N SER A 67 31.11 9.85 8.62
CA SER A 67 32.44 9.86 8.05
C SER A 67 32.33 9.64 6.53
N PRO A 68 33.42 9.81 5.76
CA PRO A 68 33.44 9.46 4.34
C PRO A 68 32.99 8.02 4.04
N GLN A 69 33.15 7.11 5.02
CA GLN A 69 32.81 5.70 4.89
C GLN A 69 31.42 5.35 5.43
N THR A 70 30.83 6.19 6.30
CA THR A 70 29.60 5.83 7.02
C THR A 70 28.54 6.90 6.87
N ARG A 71 27.39 6.53 6.32
CA ARG A 71 26.22 7.40 6.23
C ARG A 71 24.95 6.68 6.64
N ALA A 72 24.05 7.40 7.27
CA ALA A 72 22.71 6.93 7.59
C ALA A 72 21.66 7.89 7.04
N GLY A 73 20.53 7.34 6.65
CA GLY A 73 19.38 8.09 6.20
C GLY A 73 18.12 7.70 6.95
N ILE A 74 17.23 8.66 7.11
CA ILE A 74 15.86 8.44 7.55
C ILE A 74 14.92 9.14 6.59
N THR A 75 13.87 8.45 6.16
CA THR A 75 12.85 9.00 5.28
C THR A 75 11.47 8.73 5.86
N TYR A 76 10.65 9.75 5.93
CA TYR A 76 9.24 9.67 6.28
C TYR A 76 8.38 9.79 5.03
N HIS A 77 7.46 8.87 4.83
CA HIS A 77 6.42 8.90 3.82
C HIS A 77 5.08 9.16 4.51
N SER A 78 4.40 10.22 4.13
CA SER A 78 3.11 10.56 4.72
C SER A 78 2.04 9.57 4.31
N LYS A 79 1.02 9.43 5.16
CA LYS A 79 -0.24 8.82 4.73
C LYS A 79 -0.84 9.63 3.57
N VAL A 80 -1.61 8.94 2.73
CA VAL A 80 -2.43 9.56 1.69
C VAL A 80 -3.87 9.14 1.91
N LYS A 81 -4.77 10.13 1.97
CA LYS A 81 -6.20 9.93 2.08
C LYS A 81 -6.83 9.99 0.71
N TYR A 82 -7.51 8.93 0.35
CA TYR A 82 -8.30 8.84 -0.87
C TYR A 82 -9.78 8.76 -0.54
N THR A 83 -10.59 9.44 -1.36
CA THR A 83 -12.03 9.25 -1.44
C THR A 83 -12.34 8.79 -2.86
N LEU A 84 -12.30 7.47 -3.08
CA LEU A 84 -12.57 6.91 -4.39
C LEU A 84 -14.05 7.06 -4.71
N GLU A 85 -14.35 7.78 -5.78
CA GLU A 85 -15.69 7.90 -6.35
C GLU A 85 -15.82 7.02 -7.58
N GLY A 86 -16.97 6.38 -7.76
CA GLY A 86 -17.19 5.51 -8.88
C GLY A 86 -18.55 4.83 -8.91
N ASP A 87 -18.58 3.57 -9.38
CA ASP A 87 -19.83 2.83 -9.52
C ASP A 87 -19.75 1.37 -9.02
N THR A 88 -20.86 0.93 -8.45
CA THR A 88 -21.16 -0.48 -8.22
C THR A 88 -22.09 -0.97 -9.31
N LYS A 89 -21.66 -1.96 -10.08
CA LYS A 89 -22.47 -2.63 -11.11
C LYS A 89 -22.97 -3.96 -10.60
N LEU A 90 -24.30 -4.10 -10.54
CA LEU A 90 -24.99 -5.37 -10.29
C LEU A 90 -25.40 -6.00 -11.60
N SER A 91 -25.11 -7.29 -11.80
CA SER A 91 -25.46 -8.04 -13.00
C SER A 91 -25.71 -9.52 -12.70
N GLY A 92 -26.42 -10.22 -13.59
CA GLY A 92 -26.74 -11.64 -13.47
C GLY A 92 -28.10 -11.93 -12.84
N ALA A 93 -28.53 -13.19 -12.92
CA ALA A 93 -29.86 -13.61 -12.54
C ALA A 93 -30.21 -13.42 -11.06
N GLY A 94 -29.18 -13.46 -10.18
CA GLY A 94 -29.34 -13.22 -8.73
C GLY A 94 -29.79 -11.81 -8.35
N PHE A 95 -29.72 -10.87 -9.30
CA PHE A 95 -30.10 -9.46 -9.11
C PHE A 95 -31.29 -9.06 -10.03
N ALA A 96 -32.12 -10.03 -10.45
CA ALA A 96 -33.28 -9.74 -11.30
C ALA A 96 -34.14 -8.62 -10.67
N GLY A 97 -34.37 -7.54 -11.44
CA GLY A 97 -35.07 -6.33 -10.96
C GLY A 97 -34.17 -5.27 -10.26
N ALA A 98 -32.92 -5.59 -9.94
CA ALA A 98 -31.94 -4.66 -9.38
C ALA A 98 -30.63 -4.62 -10.19
N THR A 99 -30.64 -5.19 -11.39
CA THR A 99 -29.49 -5.12 -12.32
C THR A 99 -29.31 -3.66 -12.76
N GLY A 100 -28.11 -3.11 -12.58
CA GLY A 100 -27.85 -1.72 -12.91
C GLY A 100 -26.48 -1.24 -12.42
N LYS A 101 -26.28 0.07 -12.56
CA LYS A 101 -25.17 0.82 -11.99
C LYS A 101 -25.70 1.72 -10.89
N TYR A 102 -24.97 1.81 -9.80
CA TYR A 102 -25.29 2.59 -8.61
C TYR A 102 -24.05 3.36 -8.23
N ASP A 103 -24.21 4.61 -7.78
CA ASP A 103 -23.08 5.42 -7.35
C ASP A 103 -22.45 4.79 -6.10
N ALA A 104 -21.13 4.79 -6.07
CA ALA A 104 -20.34 4.21 -4.99
C ALA A 104 -19.18 5.11 -4.58
N SER A 105 -18.91 5.15 -3.29
CA SER A 105 -17.73 5.82 -2.74
C SER A 105 -17.02 4.95 -1.72
N LEU A 106 -15.71 5.16 -1.59
CA LEU A 106 -14.85 4.44 -0.64
C LEU A 106 -13.78 5.39 -0.11
N ASP A 107 -13.76 5.60 1.20
CA ASP A 107 -12.65 6.25 1.87
C ASP A 107 -11.53 5.24 2.15
N LEU A 108 -10.30 5.57 1.74
CA LEU A 108 -9.13 4.72 1.90
C LEU A 108 -7.93 5.56 2.37
N ASP A 109 -7.40 5.25 3.54
CA ASP A 109 -6.15 5.82 4.04
C ASP A 109 -4.99 4.84 3.77
N THR A 110 -4.00 5.24 2.95
CA THR A 110 -2.74 4.49 2.88
C THR A 110 -1.87 4.82 4.09
N PRO A 111 -1.11 3.84 4.60
CA PRO A 111 -0.30 4.05 5.80
C PRO A 111 0.85 5.02 5.56
N GLU A 112 1.24 5.74 6.60
CA GLU A 112 2.55 6.36 6.69
C GLU A 112 3.62 5.30 6.96
N SER A 113 4.86 5.61 6.52
CA SER A 113 6.03 4.78 6.82
C SER A 113 7.27 5.60 7.17
N VAL A 114 8.17 4.95 7.90
CA VAL A 114 9.50 5.48 8.22
C VAL A 114 10.53 4.45 7.77
N ASP A 115 11.42 4.89 6.89
CA ASP A 115 12.58 4.12 6.44
C ASP A 115 13.84 4.63 7.13
N VAL A 116 14.64 3.71 7.66
CA VAL A 116 15.99 3.98 8.19
C VAL A 116 16.98 3.13 7.41
N SER A 117 18.06 3.75 6.96
CA SER A 117 19.11 3.09 6.19
C SER A 117 20.50 3.44 6.68
N LEU A 118 21.41 2.48 6.61
CA LEU A 118 22.83 2.62 6.93
C LEU A 118 23.67 2.05 5.80
N THR A 119 24.67 2.80 5.40
CA THR A 119 25.72 2.34 4.47
C THR A 119 27.07 2.52 5.14
N HIS A 120 27.90 1.48 5.13
CA HIS A 120 29.24 1.51 5.68
C HIS A 120 30.25 0.85 4.71
N GLU A 121 31.23 1.63 4.29
CA GLU A 121 32.38 1.14 3.52
C GLU A 121 33.42 0.59 4.49
N LEU A 122 33.45 -0.74 4.64
CA LEU A 122 34.36 -1.43 5.55
C LEU A 122 35.82 -1.28 5.11
N ASN A 123 36.06 -1.30 3.78
CA ASN A 123 37.33 -1.05 3.10
C ASN A 123 37.07 -0.76 1.61
N ASP A 124 38.15 -0.64 0.82
CA ASP A 124 38.05 -0.33 -0.62
C ASP A 124 37.28 -1.37 -1.46
N GLN A 125 37.09 -2.57 -0.92
CA GLN A 125 36.40 -3.68 -1.61
C GLN A 125 35.00 -3.94 -1.06
N TRP A 126 34.79 -3.78 0.26
CA TRP A 126 33.52 -4.17 0.89
C TRP A 126 32.69 -2.96 1.32
N THR A 127 31.42 -2.96 0.90
CA THR A 127 30.39 -2.05 1.40
C THR A 127 29.24 -2.87 1.99
N LEU A 128 28.83 -2.50 3.21
CA LEU A 128 27.72 -3.11 3.93
C LEU A 128 26.51 -2.16 3.95
N TYR A 129 25.33 -2.76 3.88
CA TYR A 129 24.07 -2.05 3.89
C TYR A 129 23.16 -2.65 4.96
N ALA A 130 22.45 -1.82 5.71
CA ALA A 130 21.39 -2.22 6.60
C ALA A 130 20.20 -1.28 6.43
N GLY A 131 18.99 -1.80 6.54
CA GLY A 131 17.76 -1.03 6.45
C GLY A 131 16.68 -1.60 7.34
N ALA A 132 15.82 -0.72 7.83
CA ALA A 132 14.60 -1.08 8.53
C ALA A 132 13.49 -0.11 8.11
N MET A 133 12.30 -0.63 7.85
CA MET A 133 11.11 0.16 7.54
C MET A 133 10.00 -0.21 8.50
N TRP A 134 9.41 0.80 9.12
CA TRP A 134 8.16 0.69 9.86
C TRP A 134 7.02 1.22 9.02
N THR A 135 5.89 0.48 8.95
CA THR A 135 4.69 0.89 8.22
C THR A 135 3.48 0.78 9.14
N ARG A 136 2.71 1.86 9.27
CA ARG A 136 1.54 1.96 10.13
C ARG A 136 0.30 1.38 9.45
N TRP A 137 0.28 0.07 9.23
CA TRP A 137 -0.85 -0.62 8.64
C TRP A 137 -2.10 -0.67 9.52
N SER A 138 -1.98 -0.38 10.83
CA SER A 138 -3.13 -0.26 11.73
C SER A 138 -4.15 0.82 11.34
N ARG A 139 -3.84 1.66 10.35
CA ARG A 139 -4.81 2.57 9.73
C ARG A 139 -5.80 1.88 8.80
N PHE A 140 -5.48 0.67 8.35
CA PHE A 140 -6.31 -0.09 7.44
C PHE A 140 -7.22 -1.03 8.24
N GLU A 141 -8.26 -0.44 8.84
CA GLU A 141 -9.19 -1.13 9.74
C GLU A 141 -10.24 -1.89 8.94
N ALA A 142 -10.86 -1.24 7.94
CA ALA A 142 -11.89 -1.85 7.12
C ALA A 142 -11.94 -1.21 5.72
N ILE A 143 -12.49 -1.95 4.77
CA ILE A 143 -12.95 -1.44 3.48
C ILE A 143 -14.45 -1.21 3.62
N ILE A 144 -14.89 0.05 3.53
CA ILE A 144 -16.31 0.42 3.62
C ILE A 144 -16.72 1.08 2.32
N ILE A 145 -17.56 0.39 1.54
CA ILE A 145 -18.07 0.89 0.27
C ILE A 145 -19.51 1.37 0.50
N GLU A 146 -19.70 2.66 0.42
CA GLU A 146 -21.01 3.27 0.46
C GLU A 146 -21.63 3.21 -0.94
N ASN A 147 -22.85 2.69 -1.05
CA ASN A 147 -23.57 2.60 -2.31
C ASN A 147 -24.88 3.36 -2.21
N GLU A 148 -25.16 4.25 -3.17
CA GLU A 148 -26.39 5.04 -3.22
C GLU A 148 -27.39 4.46 -4.24
N GLY A 149 -28.67 4.63 -3.98
CA GLY A 149 -29.74 4.22 -4.90
C GLY A 149 -29.99 2.72 -5.01
N ILE A 150 -29.37 1.90 -4.16
CA ILE A 150 -29.62 0.44 -4.12
C ILE A 150 -31.09 0.17 -3.76
N PRO A 151 -31.82 -0.71 -4.53
CA PRO A 151 -33.20 -1.07 -4.23
C PRO A 151 -33.38 -1.67 -2.82
N ALA A 152 -34.47 -1.32 -2.15
CA ALA A 152 -34.75 -1.69 -0.77
C ALA A 152 -34.49 -3.17 -0.38
N PRO A 153 -34.79 -4.19 -1.20
CA PRO A 153 -34.50 -5.58 -0.85
C PRO A 153 -33.02 -5.90 -0.68
N LEU A 154 -32.12 -5.09 -1.27
CA LEU A 154 -30.67 -5.30 -1.28
C LEU A 154 -29.91 -4.32 -0.40
N GLN A 155 -30.55 -3.26 0.11
CA GLN A 155 -29.90 -2.24 0.94
C GLN A 155 -29.18 -2.85 2.14
N GLY A 156 -29.79 -3.78 2.86
CA GLY A 156 -29.21 -4.39 4.06
C GLY A 156 -27.95 -5.24 3.82
N SER A 157 -27.61 -5.52 2.55
CA SER A 157 -26.43 -6.33 2.21
C SER A 157 -25.43 -5.65 1.27
N LEU A 158 -25.81 -4.53 0.68
CA LEU A 158 -24.99 -3.82 -0.31
C LEU A 158 -24.81 -2.32 -0.03
N ALA A 159 -25.43 -1.79 1.01
CA ALA A 159 -25.31 -0.37 1.36
C ALA A 159 -25.28 -0.18 2.90
N PRO A 160 -24.10 -0.17 3.53
CA PRO A 160 -22.77 -0.32 2.95
C PRO A 160 -22.32 -1.77 2.75
N ILE A 161 -21.28 -1.98 1.94
CA ILE A 161 -20.48 -3.22 1.94
C ILE A 161 -19.30 -2.98 2.90
N VAL A 162 -19.20 -3.77 3.96
CA VAL A 162 -18.13 -3.66 4.96
C VAL A 162 -17.28 -4.93 4.93
N GLU A 163 -15.95 -4.75 4.89
CA GLU A 163 -14.97 -5.84 4.95
C GLU A 163 -13.87 -5.45 5.94
N ASP A 164 -13.95 -6.03 7.15
CA ASP A 164 -12.98 -5.78 8.21
C ASP A 164 -11.60 -6.33 7.82
N GLN A 165 -10.56 -5.59 8.12
CA GLN A 165 -9.17 -5.92 7.83
C GLN A 165 -8.33 -6.03 9.09
N ASP A 166 -8.50 -5.12 10.03
CA ASP A 166 -7.82 -5.06 11.34
C ASP A 166 -6.30 -5.34 11.25
N TRP A 167 -5.66 -4.63 10.30
CA TRP A 167 -4.25 -4.83 10.05
C TRP A 167 -3.40 -4.24 11.18
N ARG A 168 -2.23 -4.83 11.42
CA ARG A 168 -1.27 -4.39 12.42
C ARG A 168 -0.06 -3.72 11.79
N ASP A 169 0.56 -2.82 12.54
CA ASP A 169 1.84 -2.20 12.14
C ASP A 169 2.90 -3.27 11.91
N THR A 170 3.73 -3.05 10.90
CA THR A 170 4.76 -4.00 10.50
C THR A 170 6.14 -3.38 10.45
N TRP A 171 7.13 -4.24 10.57
CA TRP A 171 8.53 -3.96 10.32
C TRP A 171 9.06 -4.81 9.18
N SER A 172 9.88 -4.18 8.33
CA SER A 172 10.69 -4.84 7.33
C SER A 172 12.15 -4.58 7.65
N TYR A 173 13.02 -5.58 7.47
CA TYR A 173 14.45 -5.47 7.71
C TYR A 173 15.22 -5.97 6.50
N ALA A 174 16.33 -5.32 6.18
CA ALA A 174 17.20 -5.72 5.08
C ALA A 174 18.66 -5.60 5.48
N LEU A 175 19.47 -6.57 5.07
CA LEU A 175 20.91 -6.55 5.16
C LEU A 175 21.51 -6.88 3.80
N GLY A 176 22.56 -6.18 3.43
CA GLY A 176 23.20 -6.38 2.13
C GLY A 176 24.69 -6.14 2.20
N ALA A 177 25.39 -6.68 1.22
CA ALA A 177 26.81 -6.47 1.02
C ALA A 177 27.14 -6.32 -0.47
N ALA A 178 28.11 -5.46 -0.77
CA ALA A 178 28.73 -5.35 -2.09
C ALA A 178 30.21 -5.63 -1.97
N TYR A 179 30.75 -6.41 -2.90
CA TYR A 179 32.16 -6.73 -3.01
C TYR A 179 32.70 -6.31 -4.38
N LYS A 180 33.63 -5.38 -4.42
CA LYS A 180 34.38 -4.99 -5.64
C LYS A 180 35.44 -6.03 -5.94
N LEU A 181 35.18 -6.91 -6.89
CA LEU A 181 36.15 -7.91 -7.33
C LEU A 181 37.34 -7.25 -8.07
N ASN A 182 37.02 -6.27 -8.92
CA ASN A 182 37.99 -5.45 -9.67
C ASN A 182 37.31 -4.15 -10.15
N ARG A 183 37.93 -3.39 -11.06
CA ARG A 183 37.37 -2.12 -11.59
C ARG A 183 36.11 -2.30 -12.42
N GLU A 184 35.86 -3.47 -12.96
CA GLU A 184 34.76 -3.77 -13.88
C GLU A 184 33.59 -4.52 -13.16
N TRP A 185 33.93 -5.34 -12.13
CA TRP A 185 32.99 -6.26 -11.50
C TRP A 185 32.73 -5.92 -10.03
N THR A 186 31.47 -5.79 -9.70
CA THR A 186 30.99 -5.70 -8.31
C THR A 186 29.91 -6.74 -8.08
N LEU A 187 30.12 -7.63 -7.14
CA LEU A 187 29.16 -8.62 -6.69
C LEU A 187 28.29 -8.01 -5.59
N ARG A 188 26.99 -8.30 -5.61
CA ARG A 188 26.05 -7.83 -4.57
C ARG A 188 25.18 -8.99 -4.13
N THR A 189 24.91 -9.02 -2.81
CA THR A 189 23.98 -9.96 -2.20
C THR A 189 23.21 -9.28 -1.07
N GLY A 190 22.06 -9.82 -0.71
CA GLY A 190 21.28 -9.33 0.40
C GLY A 190 20.17 -10.29 0.80
N LEU A 191 19.70 -10.10 2.01
CA LEU A 191 18.54 -10.77 2.60
C LEU A 191 17.59 -9.72 3.11
N ALA A 192 16.30 -9.95 2.95
CA ALA A 192 15.26 -9.10 3.53
C ALA A 192 14.21 -9.98 4.21
N PHE A 193 13.62 -9.46 5.26
CA PHE A 193 12.48 -10.03 5.95
C PHE A 193 11.38 -8.98 6.03
N ASP A 194 10.17 -9.34 5.64
CA ASP A 194 9.01 -8.46 5.61
C ASP A 194 7.86 -9.10 6.38
N GLN A 195 7.40 -8.42 7.44
CA GLN A 195 6.28 -8.89 8.26
C GLN A 195 4.95 -8.68 7.53
N SER A 196 4.07 -9.66 7.62
CA SER A 196 2.69 -9.52 7.16
C SER A 196 1.88 -8.64 8.12
N PRO A 197 1.10 -7.68 7.62
CA PRO A 197 0.18 -6.89 8.44
C PRO A 197 -1.07 -7.67 8.87
N THR A 198 -1.43 -8.73 8.14
CA THR A 198 -2.67 -9.48 8.39
C THR A 198 -2.51 -10.49 9.52
N ASN A 199 -3.61 -10.73 10.22
CA ASN A 199 -3.74 -11.86 11.16
C ASN A 199 -4.47 -13.04 10.48
N ASN A 200 -4.57 -14.18 11.18
CA ASN A 200 -5.25 -15.36 10.60
C ASN A 200 -6.78 -15.32 10.77
N VAL A 201 -7.32 -14.37 11.54
CA VAL A 201 -8.76 -14.25 11.80
C VAL A 201 -9.43 -13.46 10.67
N ASP A 202 -8.82 -12.32 10.29
CA ASP A 202 -9.42 -11.35 9.35
C ASP A 202 -8.81 -11.44 7.94
N ARG A 203 -8.00 -12.49 7.70
CA ARG A 203 -7.40 -12.73 6.37
C ARG A 203 -8.47 -13.16 5.36
N SER A 204 -8.63 -12.37 4.32
CA SER A 204 -9.51 -12.71 3.20
C SER A 204 -8.71 -13.21 1.97
N PRO A 205 -9.32 -14.01 1.07
CA PRO A 205 -8.67 -14.42 -0.17
C PRO A 205 -8.50 -13.26 -1.18
N ARG A 206 -9.11 -12.10 -0.92
CA ARG A 206 -9.01 -10.92 -1.80
C ARG A 206 -7.66 -10.22 -1.70
N ILE A 207 -7.10 -10.17 -0.48
CA ILE A 207 -5.79 -9.58 -0.22
C ILE A 207 -4.94 -10.61 0.53
N PRO A 208 -4.44 -11.66 -0.17
CA PRO A 208 -3.63 -12.69 0.45
C PRO A 208 -2.24 -12.12 0.77
N THR A 209 -1.89 -12.11 2.05
CA THR A 209 -0.57 -11.68 2.52
C THR A 209 0.01 -12.69 3.48
N GLY A 210 1.35 -12.73 3.60
CA GLY A 210 2.11 -13.58 4.52
C GLY A 210 3.50 -13.00 4.71
N ASP A 211 4.19 -13.41 5.79
CA ASP A 211 5.59 -13.02 5.98
C ASP A 211 6.43 -13.50 4.78
N ARG A 212 7.43 -12.70 4.40
CA ARG A 212 8.29 -12.95 3.23
C ARG A 212 9.75 -12.80 3.62
N THR A 213 10.59 -13.64 3.04
CA THR A 213 12.07 -13.60 3.12
C THR A 213 12.66 -13.65 1.74
#